data_1b27fd2d09f0b077ed63afbe77aca72d
#
_entry.id   1b27fd2d09f0b077ed63afbe77aca72d
#
_cell.length_a   1.000
_cell.length_b   1.000
_cell.length_c   1.000
_cell.angle_alpha   90.00
_cell.angle_beta   90.00
_cell.angle_gamma   90.00
#
_symmetry.space_group_name_H-M   'P 1'
#
loop_
_entity.id
_entity.type
_entity.pdbx_description
1 polymer ?
#
loop_
_entity_poly.entity_id
_entity_poly.type
_entity_poly.pdbx_seq_one_letter_code
_entity_poly.pdbx_strand_id
1 'polypeptide(L)'
;MKTKKLSLAIILLAITVIAYIVATVLFCYTTKPKVLTGEFPFSITYEYKGETNTLSGVLTCEYSGSNTIHGEHNRYWNQETIYHNPNNVENPFVIEQNDELLTTLAVQEHMYAGYFMGDPLYENYYTEYGYEGPEPYVEYYDYKNDIYLDDENRDEVLGSIGFKIIDFTYAEPIENSFSFSGIQYEADNVTIFVAIMAVYLVLCLVFVRKDKEYQYSKLDKVGIIFNFLTGIIVVPALSFICMMFGIVESHVELINQITYNIPSITILCLALSVVFRRKGYSKPGFFIQFGGIPLFILILILDTLA
;
A
#
# COMPACT_ATOMS: atom_id res chain seq x y z
N MET A 1 -5.32 -43.69 25.11
CA MET A 1 -4.59 -43.35 23.87
C MET A 1 -5.34 -42.34 22.97
N LYS A 2 -6.67 -42.29 22.98
CA LYS A 2 -7.48 -41.32 22.18
C LYS A 2 -7.23 -39.83 22.53
N THR A 3 -7.00 -39.53 23.80
CA THR A 3 -6.79 -38.15 24.28
C THR A 3 -5.48 -37.50 23.79
N LYS A 4 -4.38 -38.26 23.67
CA LYS A 4 -3.07 -37.72 23.26
C LYS A 4 -3.03 -37.28 21.78
N LYS A 5 -3.80 -37.95 20.90
CA LYS A 5 -3.81 -37.62 19.47
C LYS A 5 -4.74 -36.45 19.12
N LEU A 6 -5.82 -36.29 19.89
CA LEU A 6 -6.69 -35.12 19.77
C LEU A 6 -5.94 -33.86 20.23
N SER A 7 -5.13 -33.96 21.30
CA SER A 7 -4.32 -32.82 21.75
C SER A 7 -3.26 -32.39 20.71
N LEU A 8 -2.67 -33.32 19.95
CA LEU A 8 -1.71 -32.99 18.89
C LEU A 8 -2.39 -32.23 17.73
N ALA A 9 -3.59 -32.63 17.34
CA ALA A 9 -4.33 -31.91 16.30
C ALA A 9 -4.74 -30.49 16.73
N ILE A 10 -5.13 -30.32 17.98
CA ILE A 10 -5.45 -29.00 18.56
C ILE A 10 -4.19 -28.14 18.68
N ILE A 11 -3.06 -28.71 19.07
CA ILE A 11 -1.77 -28.00 19.16
C ILE A 11 -1.34 -27.54 17.76
N LEU A 12 -1.44 -28.41 16.74
CA LEU A 12 -1.12 -28.05 15.35
C LEU A 12 -2.02 -26.92 14.84
N LEU A 13 -3.31 -26.98 15.12
CA LEU A 13 -4.25 -25.92 14.79
C LEU A 13 -3.86 -24.60 15.47
N ALA A 14 -3.56 -24.65 16.78
CA ALA A 14 -3.15 -23.47 17.54
C ALA A 14 -1.87 -22.83 16.97
N ILE A 15 -0.84 -23.65 16.68
CA ILE A 15 0.40 -23.19 16.07
C ILE A 15 0.14 -22.55 14.70
N THR A 16 -0.72 -23.15 13.88
CA THR A 16 -1.05 -22.61 12.56
C THR A 16 -1.76 -21.27 12.65
N VAL A 17 -2.74 -21.14 13.55
CA VAL A 17 -3.45 -19.89 13.80
C VAL A 17 -2.50 -18.80 14.30
N ILE A 18 -1.62 -19.14 15.25
CA ILE A 18 -0.62 -18.20 15.77
C ILE A 18 0.35 -17.78 14.68
N ALA A 19 0.91 -18.74 13.92
CA ALA A 19 1.82 -18.45 12.82
C ALA A 19 1.17 -17.57 11.74
N TYR A 20 -0.10 -17.83 11.45
CA TYR A 20 -0.89 -17.00 10.55
C TYR A 20 -1.06 -15.57 11.07
N ILE A 21 -1.51 -15.40 12.33
CA ILE A 21 -1.67 -14.07 12.92
C ILE A 21 -0.34 -13.30 12.92
N VAL A 22 0.74 -13.97 13.32
CA VAL A 22 2.09 -13.36 13.34
C VAL A 22 2.52 -12.94 11.93
N ALA A 23 2.36 -13.82 10.94
CA ALA A 23 2.70 -13.49 9.55
C ALA A 23 1.85 -12.30 9.04
N THR A 24 0.54 -12.31 9.28
CA THR A 24 -0.37 -11.23 8.89
C THR A 24 0.03 -9.90 9.53
N VAL A 25 0.33 -9.89 10.82
CA VAL A 25 0.74 -8.66 11.52
C VAL A 25 2.09 -8.17 11.03
N LEU A 26 3.05 -9.06 10.73
CA LEU A 26 4.38 -8.65 10.28
C LEU A 26 4.42 -8.13 8.83
N PHE A 27 3.57 -8.69 7.96
CA PHE A 27 3.65 -8.41 6.51
C PHE A 27 2.52 -7.56 5.95
N CYS A 28 1.48 -7.28 6.72
CA CYS A 28 0.28 -6.62 6.22
C CYS A 28 -0.26 -5.52 7.15
N TYR A 29 0.49 -5.11 8.18
CA TYR A 29 0.01 -4.06 9.08
C TYR A 29 0.05 -2.69 8.40
N THR A 30 -0.90 -1.85 8.75
CA THR A 30 -0.96 -0.45 8.32
C THR A 30 -0.93 0.47 9.52
N THR A 31 -0.40 1.67 9.33
CA THR A 31 -0.39 2.70 10.36
C THR A 31 -1.03 3.98 9.85
N LYS A 32 -1.63 4.73 10.76
CA LYS A 32 -2.25 6.01 10.48
C LYS A 32 -1.60 7.11 11.34
N PRO A 33 -1.26 8.27 10.76
CA PRO A 33 -0.79 9.40 11.52
C PRO A 33 -1.90 9.98 12.40
N LYS A 34 -1.51 10.62 13.49
CA LYS A 34 -2.43 11.34 14.36
C LYS A 34 -2.86 12.66 13.74
N VAL A 35 -1.92 13.38 13.11
CA VAL A 35 -2.18 14.59 12.33
C VAL A 35 -2.30 14.18 10.87
N LEU A 36 -3.47 14.41 10.28
CA LEU A 36 -3.81 13.93 8.93
C LEU A 36 -3.56 14.98 7.85
N THR A 37 -3.58 16.25 8.20
CA THR A 37 -3.44 17.37 7.27
C THR A 37 -2.50 18.40 7.85
N GLY A 38 -1.79 19.11 6.97
CA GLY A 38 -0.90 20.21 7.36
C GLY A 38 -0.81 21.25 6.26
N GLU A 39 -0.48 22.48 6.68
CA GLU A 39 -0.25 23.63 5.80
C GLU A 39 1.11 24.22 6.13
N PHE A 40 1.97 24.31 5.12
CA PHE A 40 3.37 24.74 5.27
C PHE A 40 3.64 25.93 4.35
N PRO A 41 3.55 27.17 4.87
CA PRO A 41 3.88 28.36 4.11
C PRO A 41 5.35 28.39 3.75
N PHE A 42 5.62 28.91 2.56
CA PHE A 42 6.98 29.12 2.05
C PHE A 42 7.09 30.43 1.28
N SER A 43 8.34 30.89 1.09
CA SER A 43 8.66 32.06 0.29
C SER A 43 10.02 31.88 -0.37
N ILE A 44 10.09 32.09 -1.67
CA ILE A 44 11.29 32.07 -2.50
C ILE A 44 11.57 33.50 -2.96
N THR A 45 12.69 34.09 -2.53
CA THR A 45 13.15 35.36 -3.04
C THR A 45 14.26 35.14 -4.07
N TYR A 46 14.12 35.73 -5.23
CA TYR A 46 15.05 35.57 -6.36
C TYR A 46 15.32 36.91 -7.03
N GLU A 47 16.47 37.03 -7.66
CA GLU A 47 16.82 38.11 -8.57
C GLU A 47 16.76 37.58 -10.01
N TYR A 48 16.13 38.36 -10.87
CA TYR A 48 16.08 38.06 -12.29
C TYR A 48 16.25 39.37 -13.09
N LYS A 49 17.26 39.41 -13.97
CA LYS A 49 17.61 40.60 -14.78
C LYS A 49 17.78 41.87 -13.95
N GLY A 50 18.29 41.77 -12.72
CA GLY A 50 18.54 42.86 -11.80
C GLY A 50 17.34 43.32 -10.97
N GLU A 51 16.20 42.66 -11.10
CA GLU A 51 15.01 42.91 -10.29
C GLU A 51 14.82 41.79 -9.24
N THR A 52 14.56 42.21 -7.99
CA THR A 52 14.26 41.27 -6.91
C THR A 52 12.77 40.98 -6.87
N ASN A 53 12.43 39.71 -6.90
CA ASN A 53 11.06 39.20 -6.88
C ASN A 53 10.87 38.17 -5.76
N THR A 54 9.62 37.97 -5.34
CA THR A 54 9.27 36.97 -4.32
C THR A 54 8.09 36.15 -4.80
N LEU A 55 8.25 34.83 -4.82
CA LEU A 55 7.18 33.87 -5.01
C LEU A 55 6.85 33.24 -3.68
N SER A 56 5.60 33.29 -3.25
CA SER A 56 5.17 32.72 -1.96
C SER A 56 3.95 31.83 -2.15
N GLY A 57 3.78 30.88 -1.22
CA GLY A 57 2.66 29.96 -1.26
C GLY A 57 2.55 29.13 0.01
N VAL A 58 1.66 28.17 -0.06
CA VAL A 58 1.43 27.17 0.99
C VAL A 58 1.42 25.79 0.34
N LEU A 59 2.28 24.90 0.86
CA LEU A 59 2.16 23.47 0.60
C LEU A 59 1.09 22.91 1.52
N THR A 60 0.03 22.34 0.96
CA THR A 60 -1.01 21.62 1.69
C THR A 60 -0.74 20.12 1.58
N CYS A 61 -0.83 19.41 2.69
CA CYS A 61 -0.56 17.98 2.78
C CYS A 61 -1.76 17.26 3.38
N GLU A 62 -2.11 16.10 2.82
CA GLU A 62 -3.18 15.26 3.32
C GLU A 62 -2.77 13.79 3.28
N TYR A 63 -2.99 13.08 4.39
CA TYR A 63 -2.75 11.64 4.44
C TYR A 63 -3.74 10.88 3.56
N SER A 64 -3.24 10.12 2.59
CA SER A 64 -4.06 9.36 1.64
C SER A 64 -4.09 7.86 1.90
N GLY A 65 -3.22 7.33 2.77
CA GLY A 65 -3.26 5.93 3.13
C GLY A 65 -1.90 5.34 3.50
N SER A 66 -1.90 4.07 3.84
CA SER A 66 -0.67 3.28 4.02
C SER A 66 -0.88 1.84 3.59
N ASN A 67 0.19 1.19 3.20
CA ASN A 67 0.22 -0.24 2.95
C ASN A 67 1.53 -0.86 3.43
N THR A 68 1.61 -2.18 3.37
CA THR A 68 2.85 -2.93 3.62
C THR A 68 3.07 -3.89 2.47
N ILE A 69 4.17 -3.71 1.73
CA ILE A 69 4.56 -4.53 0.59
C ILE A 69 5.90 -5.19 0.93
N HIS A 70 6.01 -6.52 0.78
CA HIS A 70 7.22 -7.30 1.09
C HIS A 70 7.79 -7.09 2.51
N GLY A 71 6.96 -6.62 3.45
CA GLY A 71 7.39 -6.25 4.81
C GLY A 71 7.87 -4.81 4.94
N GLU A 72 7.96 -4.08 3.86
CA GLU A 72 8.22 -2.65 3.85
C GLU A 72 6.94 -1.87 4.06
N HIS A 73 6.99 -0.94 4.96
CA HIS A 73 5.85 -0.13 5.34
C HIS A 73 5.87 1.19 4.56
N ASN A 74 4.80 1.46 3.80
CA ASN A 74 4.66 2.66 2.99
C ASN A 74 3.50 3.51 3.50
N ARG A 75 3.68 4.82 3.48
CA ARG A 75 2.63 5.80 3.75
C ARG A 75 2.56 6.80 2.62
N TYR A 76 1.35 7.19 2.26
CA TYR A 76 1.08 8.05 1.11
C TYR A 76 0.52 9.38 1.59
N TRP A 77 1.06 10.44 1.02
CA TRP A 77 0.67 11.80 1.28
C TRP A 77 0.31 12.46 -0.05
N ASN A 78 -0.92 13.00 -0.14
CA ASN A 78 -1.27 13.91 -1.21
C ASN A 78 -0.70 15.29 -0.88
N GLN A 79 -0.22 15.99 -1.89
CA GLN A 79 0.26 17.35 -1.73
C GLN A 79 -0.29 18.24 -2.85
N GLU A 80 -0.57 19.50 -2.51
CA GLU A 80 -0.96 20.54 -3.43
C GLU A 80 -0.31 21.85 -2.99
N THR A 81 0.23 22.60 -3.95
CA THR A 81 0.86 23.90 -3.69
C THR A 81 -0.05 25.02 -4.18
N ILE A 82 -0.40 25.92 -3.27
CA ILE A 82 -1.22 27.10 -3.54
C ILE A 82 -0.32 28.32 -3.50
N TYR A 83 -0.09 28.95 -4.66
CA TYR A 83 0.71 30.17 -4.76
C TYR A 83 -0.14 31.41 -4.49
N HIS A 84 0.39 32.34 -3.67
CA HIS A 84 -0.31 33.58 -3.29
C HIS A 84 -0.09 34.73 -4.25
N ASN A 85 1.10 34.79 -4.84
CA ASN A 85 1.51 35.84 -5.79
C ASN A 85 2.12 35.20 -7.04
N PRO A 86 1.29 34.47 -7.83
CA PRO A 86 1.81 33.74 -8.98
C PRO A 86 2.34 34.70 -10.05
N ASN A 87 3.45 34.30 -10.67
CA ASN A 87 4.00 35.04 -11.82
C ASN A 87 3.06 35.00 -13.03
N ASN A 88 2.34 33.90 -13.16
CA ASN A 88 1.35 33.67 -14.21
C ASN A 88 0.13 32.93 -13.61
N VAL A 89 -1.07 33.21 -14.11
CA VAL A 89 -2.32 32.56 -13.63
C VAL A 89 -2.39 31.09 -14.05
N GLU A 90 -1.87 30.76 -15.24
CA GLU A 90 -1.92 29.37 -15.75
C GLU A 90 -0.75 28.53 -15.23
N ASN A 91 0.44 29.15 -15.09
CA ASN A 91 1.65 28.50 -14.59
C ASN A 91 2.29 29.37 -13.50
N PRO A 92 1.86 29.24 -12.24
CA PRO A 92 2.21 30.16 -11.15
C PRO A 92 3.71 30.32 -10.91
N PHE A 93 4.49 29.30 -11.17
CA PHE A 93 5.93 29.22 -10.92
C PHE A 93 6.78 29.64 -12.14
N VAL A 94 6.19 29.83 -13.32
CA VAL A 94 6.92 30.26 -14.52
C VAL A 94 7.25 31.74 -14.43
N ILE A 95 8.55 32.07 -14.48
CA ILE A 95 9.06 33.43 -14.46
C ILE A 95 9.05 34.05 -15.86
N GLU A 96 9.56 33.32 -16.84
CA GLU A 96 9.60 33.71 -18.23
C GLU A 96 9.35 32.50 -19.14
N GLN A 97 8.50 32.69 -20.12
CA GLN A 97 8.27 31.75 -21.21
C GLN A 97 8.26 32.50 -22.52
N ASN A 98 9.07 32.05 -23.48
CA ASN A 98 9.13 32.62 -24.83
C ASN A 98 8.97 31.50 -25.85
N ASP A 99 7.76 31.41 -26.41
CA ASP A 99 7.40 30.35 -27.36
C ASP A 99 8.14 30.50 -28.71
N GLU A 100 8.51 31.73 -29.11
CA GLU A 100 9.28 31.99 -30.37
C GLU A 100 10.72 31.52 -30.22
N LEU A 101 11.32 31.69 -29.04
CA LEU A 101 12.67 31.29 -28.73
C LEU A 101 12.74 29.87 -28.10
N LEU A 102 11.58 29.29 -27.81
CA LEU A 102 11.45 28.00 -27.12
C LEU A 102 12.24 27.96 -25.80
N THR A 103 12.17 29.02 -25.02
CA THR A 103 12.83 29.15 -23.72
C THR A 103 11.81 29.18 -22.60
N THR A 104 12.12 28.52 -21.50
CA THR A 104 11.32 28.53 -20.27
C THR A 104 12.23 28.65 -19.07
N LEU A 105 11.94 29.60 -18.16
CA LEU A 105 12.53 29.69 -16.84
C LEU A 105 11.42 29.58 -15.79
N ALA A 106 11.54 28.64 -14.90
CA ALA A 106 10.61 28.41 -13.79
C ALA A 106 11.34 28.21 -12.48
N VAL A 107 10.71 28.63 -11.38
CA VAL A 107 11.16 28.35 -10.01
C VAL A 107 9.99 27.88 -9.18
N GLN A 108 10.17 26.78 -8.47
CA GLN A 108 9.18 26.22 -7.57
C GLN A 108 9.84 25.71 -6.30
N GLU A 109 9.05 25.46 -5.28
CA GLU A 109 9.51 24.82 -4.07
C GLU A 109 9.78 23.33 -4.31
N HIS A 110 10.82 22.80 -3.68
CA HIS A 110 11.05 21.36 -3.60
C HIS A 110 10.76 20.90 -2.17
N MET A 111 9.47 20.86 -1.85
CA MET A 111 8.94 20.49 -0.55
C MET A 111 8.18 19.18 -0.66
N TYR A 112 8.48 18.21 0.22
CA TYR A 112 7.87 16.89 0.18
C TYR A 112 6.94 16.66 1.38
N ALA A 113 5.67 16.33 1.10
CA ALA A 113 4.63 16.22 2.11
C ALA A 113 4.97 15.28 3.27
N GLY A 114 5.55 14.11 3.01
CA GLY A 114 5.92 13.15 4.04
C GLY A 114 6.92 13.71 5.05
N TYR A 115 7.93 14.46 4.58
CA TYR A 115 8.90 15.11 5.43
C TYR A 115 8.25 16.18 6.33
N PHE A 116 7.45 17.07 5.73
CA PHE A 116 6.80 18.17 6.47
C PHE A 116 5.72 17.66 7.46
N MET A 117 5.10 16.53 7.16
CA MET A 117 4.14 15.87 8.05
C MET A 117 4.81 15.04 9.15
N GLY A 118 6.14 15.12 9.32
CA GLY A 118 6.90 14.42 10.36
C GLY A 118 6.82 12.91 10.26
N ASP A 119 6.79 12.39 9.03
CA ASP A 119 6.75 10.95 8.79
C ASP A 119 8.17 10.36 8.84
N PRO A 120 8.47 9.46 9.79
CA PRO A 120 9.80 8.87 9.92
C PRO A 120 10.32 8.13 8.68
N LEU A 121 9.43 7.71 7.78
CA LEU A 121 9.84 7.09 6.49
C LEU A 121 10.50 8.10 5.56
N TYR A 122 10.27 9.38 5.77
CA TYR A 122 10.77 10.47 4.92
C TYR A 122 11.71 11.40 5.68
N GLU A 123 12.17 11.03 6.87
CA GLU A 123 13.11 11.82 7.66
C GLU A 123 14.42 12.12 6.89
N ASN A 124 14.89 11.13 6.13
CA ASN A 124 16.11 11.24 5.33
C ASN A 124 15.84 11.51 3.84
N TYR A 125 14.61 11.89 3.47
CA TYR A 125 14.23 12.03 2.07
C TYR A 125 15.20 12.91 1.28
N TYR A 126 15.51 14.11 1.78
CA TYR A 126 16.39 15.02 1.06
C TYR A 126 17.83 14.51 0.97
N THR A 127 18.37 13.95 2.04
CA THR A 127 19.75 13.43 2.05
C THR A 127 19.92 12.19 1.18
N GLU A 128 18.92 11.35 1.06
CA GLU A 128 18.93 10.20 0.15
C GLU A 128 19.00 10.62 -1.33
N TYR A 129 18.45 11.79 -1.66
CA TYR A 129 18.52 12.36 -3.01
C TYR A 129 19.64 13.40 -3.20
N GLY A 130 20.55 13.53 -2.22
CA GLY A 130 21.72 14.40 -2.31
C GLY A 130 21.49 15.86 -1.93
N TYR A 131 20.35 16.20 -1.32
CA TYR A 131 20.03 17.54 -0.84
C TYR A 131 20.32 17.67 0.67
N GLU A 132 20.65 18.86 1.12
CA GLU A 132 20.82 19.14 2.56
C GLU A 132 19.47 19.35 3.28
N GLY A 133 18.40 19.65 2.53
CA GLY A 133 17.05 19.89 3.02
C GLY A 133 16.12 20.38 1.91
N PRO A 134 14.95 20.91 2.27
CA PRO A 134 14.06 21.57 1.32
C PRO A 134 14.77 22.76 0.66
N GLU A 135 14.72 22.83 -0.67
CA GLU A 135 15.34 23.91 -1.43
C GLU A 135 14.47 24.29 -2.64
N PRO A 136 14.65 25.49 -3.23
CA PRO A 136 13.98 25.85 -4.46
C PRO A 136 14.50 25.02 -5.64
N TYR A 137 13.60 24.49 -6.43
CA TYR A 137 13.92 23.83 -7.69
C TYR A 137 13.79 24.84 -8.84
N VAL A 138 14.84 24.96 -9.63
CA VAL A 138 14.88 25.86 -10.80
C VAL A 138 14.95 25.02 -12.05
N GLU A 139 14.05 25.28 -12.98
CA GLU A 139 14.06 24.71 -14.33
C GLU A 139 14.40 25.78 -15.35
N TYR A 140 15.32 25.47 -16.25
CA TYR A 140 15.62 26.30 -17.41
C TYR A 140 15.81 25.41 -18.63
N TYR A 141 15.10 25.76 -19.68
CA TYR A 141 15.20 25.10 -20.98
C TYR A 141 15.35 26.15 -22.07
N ASP A 142 16.35 25.97 -22.93
CA ASP A 142 16.51 26.69 -24.20
C ASP A 142 16.62 25.64 -25.33
N TYR A 143 15.48 25.27 -25.87
CA TYR A 143 15.43 24.23 -26.89
C TYR A 143 16.10 24.63 -28.20
N LYS A 144 16.25 25.93 -28.47
CA LYS A 144 16.89 26.43 -29.69
C LYS A 144 18.39 26.22 -29.66
N ASN A 145 19.00 26.36 -28.46
CA ASN A 145 20.44 26.20 -28.26
C ASN A 145 20.78 24.86 -27.62
N ASP A 146 19.79 24.01 -27.38
CA ASP A 146 19.93 22.70 -26.72
C ASP A 146 20.59 22.81 -25.32
N ILE A 147 20.17 23.82 -24.56
CA ILE A 147 20.68 24.09 -23.21
C ILE A 147 19.63 23.62 -22.21
N TYR A 148 20.05 22.73 -21.30
CA TYR A 148 19.29 22.27 -20.16
C TYR A 148 20.06 22.56 -18.88
N LEU A 149 19.35 22.83 -17.81
CA LEU A 149 19.95 22.98 -16.50
C LEU A 149 20.26 21.60 -15.91
N ASP A 150 21.52 21.37 -15.57
CA ASP A 150 22.00 20.21 -14.83
C ASP A 150 22.94 20.63 -13.69
N ASP A 151 23.34 19.72 -12.83
CA ASP A 151 24.17 20.03 -11.66
C ASP A 151 25.56 20.58 -12.04
N GLU A 152 26.09 20.22 -13.21
CA GLU A 152 27.43 20.63 -13.65
C GLU A 152 27.45 22.06 -14.22
N ASN A 153 26.36 22.48 -14.87
CA ASN A 153 26.28 23.77 -15.57
C ASN A 153 25.40 24.81 -14.88
N ARG A 154 24.72 24.45 -13.78
CA ARG A 154 23.68 25.25 -13.12
C ARG A 154 24.09 26.68 -12.86
N ASP A 155 25.21 26.89 -12.20
CA ASP A 155 25.67 28.22 -11.79
C ASP A 155 26.07 29.08 -13.00
N GLU A 156 26.69 28.49 -14.03
CA GLU A 156 27.08 29.16 -15.26
C GLU A 156 25.85 29.59 -16.06
N VAL A 157 24.92 28.68 -16.28
CA VAL A 157 23.70 28.94 -17.04
C VAL A 157 22.82 29.97 -16.36
N LEU A 158 22.53 29.80 -15.06
CA LEU A 158 21.71 30.75 -14.31
C LEU A 158 22.37 32.14 -14.22
N GLY A 159 23.69 32.19 -14.03
CA GLY A 159 24.45 33.45 -14.07
C GLY A 159 24.37 34.13 -15.42
N SER A 160 24.43 33.39 -16.54
CA SER A 160 24.37 33.93 -17.89
C SER A 160 23.01 34.56 -18.24
N ILE A 161 21.91 34.04 -17.68
CA ILE A 161 20.55 34.61 -17.87
C ILE A 161 20.19 35.65 -16.81
N GLY A 162 21.11 35.94 -15.84
CA GLY A 162 20.89 36.89 -14.76
C GLY A 162 19.86 36.43 -13.72
N PHE A 163 19.82 35.15 -13.45
CA PHE A 163 18.96 34.55 -12.42
C PHE A 163 19.77 34.09 -11.20
N LYS A 164 19.26 34.37 -9.99
CA LYS A 164 19.86 33.93 -8.74
C LYS A 164 18.80 33.79 -7.65
N ILE A 165 18.81 32.67 -6.92
CA ILE A 165 18.06 32.54 -5.67
C ILE A 165 18.78 33.34 -4.59
N ILE A 166 18.04 34.19 -3.90
CA ILE A 166 18.56 35.05 -2.79
C ILE A 166 18.26 34.39 -1.45
N ASP A 167 17.01 33.92 -1.27
CA ASP A 167 16.54 33.37 -0.01
C ASP A 167 15.39 32.38 -0.23
N PHE A 168 15.33 31.37 0.64
CA PHE A 168 14.21 30.43 0.72
C PHE A 168 13.84 30.21 2.18
N THR A 169 12.63 30.57 2.52
CA THR A 169 12.07 30.36 3.85
C THR A 169 10.88 29.42 3.77
N TYR A 170 10.75 28.54 4.73
CA TYR A 170 9.63 27.58 4.83
C TYR A 170 9.29 27.31 6.28
N ALA A 171 8.06 26.81 6.51
CA ALA A 171 7.63 26.38 7.83
C ALA A 171 8.34 25.07 8.24
N GLU A 172 8.68 24.94 9.51
CA GLU A 172 9.29 23.74 10.05
C GLU A 172 8.33 22.52 9.94
N PRO A 173 8.89 21.32 9.73
CA PRO A 173 8.11 20.09 9.80
C PRO A 173 7.41 19.92 11.15
N ILE A 174 6.24 19.33 11.16
CA ILE A 174 5.52 19.04 12.41
C ILE A 174 6.01 17.74 13.06
N GLU A 175 5.89 17.66 14.39
CA GLU A 175 5.98 16.39 15.09
C GLU A 175 4.67 15.60 14.90
N ASN A 176 4.76 14.37 14.41
CA ASN A 176 3.61 13.50 14.24
C ASN A 176 3.84 12.15 14.92
N SER A 177 2.78 11.46 15.23
CA SER A 177 2.82 10.11 15.82
C SER A 177 1.93 9.15 15.03
N PHE A 178 2.34 7.89 14.96
CA PHE A 178 1.72 6.89 14.11
C PHE A 178 1.22 5.73 14.97
N SER A 179 0.00 5.28 14.71
CA SER A 179 -0.62 4.18 15.42
C SER A 179 -1.12 3.12 14.45
N PHE A 180 -1.19 1.88 14.92
CA PHE A 180 -1.77 0.79 14.16
C PHE A 180 -3.20 1.16 13.73
N SER A 181 -3.50 1.05 12.45
CA SER A 181 -4.80 1.38 11.85
C SER A 181 -5.52 0.15 11.28
N GLY A 182 -4.82 -0.92 11.01
CA GLY A 182 -5.44 -2.12 10.47
C GLY A 182 -4.46 -3.08 9.81
N ILE A 183 -5.00 -3.95 8.99
CA ILE A 183 -4.28 -4.93 8.19
C ILE A 183 -4.78 -4.78 6.76
N GLN A 184 -3.87 -4.52 5.84
CA GLN A 184 -4.16 -4.41 4.43
C GLN A 184 -3.26 -5.37 3.64
N TYR A 185 -3.87 -6.15 2.75
CA TYR A 185 -3.16 -7.07 1.88
C TYR A 185 -2.98 -6.45 0.51
N GLU A 186 -1.77 -6.55 -0.02
CA GLU A 186 -1.50 -6.20 -1.41
C GLU A 186 -1.17 -7.44 -2.26
N ALA A 187 -1.22 -7.28 -3.58
CA ALA A 187 -1.08 -8.39 -4.53
C ALA A 187 0.20 -9.23 -4.31
N ASP A 188 1.28 -8.59 -3.90
CA ASP A 188 2.57 -9.25 -3.68
C ASP A 188 2.60 -10.11 -2.42
N ASN A 189 1.81 -9.75 -1.41
CA ASN A 189 1.63 -10.55 -0.20
C ASN A 189 0.83 -11.83 -0.47
N VAL A 190 0.05 -11.87 -1.55
CA VAL A 190 -0.71 -13.05 -1.98
C VAL A 190 0.23 -14.22 -2.29
N THR A 191 1.39 -13.97 -2.87
CA THR A 191 2.37 -15.02 -3.20
C THR A 191 2.91 -15.70 -1.94
N ILE A 192 3.28 -14.92 -0.91
CA ILE A 192 3.71 -15.45 0.39
C ILE A 192 2.57 -16.22 1.06
N PHE A 193 1.38 -15.67 0.98
CA PHE A 193 0.18 -16.28 1.53
C PHE A 193 -0.12 -17.63 0.87
N VAL A 194 -0.09 -17.70 -0.46
CA VAL A 194 -0.28 -18.93 -1.25
C VAL A 194 0.80 -19.96 -0.92
N ALA A 195 2.05 -19.55 -0.73
CA ALA A 195 3.14 -20.44 -0.34
C ALA A 195 2.89 -21.06 1.06
N ILE A 196 2.51 -20.26 2.05
CA ILE A 196 2.15 -20.74 3.41
C ILE A 196 0.98 -21.72 3.32
N MET A 197 -0.04 -21.39 2.50
CA MET A 197 -1.19 -22.22 2.26
C MET A 197 -0.83 -23.57 1.63
N ALA A 198 0.06 -23.58 0.64
CA ALA A 198 0.51 -24.79 -0.01
C ALA A 198 1.26 -25.72 0.96
N VAL A 199 2.14 -25.14 1.80
CA VAL A 199 2.83 -25.90 2.85
C VAL A 199 1.81 -26.51 3.84
N TYR A 200 0.83 -25.71 4.26
CA TYR A 200 -0.22 -26.20 5.16
C TYR A 200 -1.08 -27.30 4.55
N LEU A 201 -1.44 -27.20 3.27
CA LEU A 201 -2.15 -28.26 2.56
C LEU A 201 -1.35 -29.57 2.56
N VAL A 202 -0.04 -29.49 2.26
CA VAL A 202 0.84 -30.65 2.29
C VAL A 202 0.84 -31.28 3.68
N LEU A 203 0.96 -30.47 4.75
CA LEU A 203 0.90 -30.93 6.11
C LEU A 203 -0.45 -31.61 6.45
N CYS A 204 -1.58 -31.04 6.02
CA CYS A 204 -2.89 -31.64 6.18
C CYS A 204 -3.03 -32.98 5.45
N LEU A 205 -2.55 -33.06 4.19
CA LEU A 205 -2.58 -34.29 3.41
C LEU A 205 -1.70 -35.41 4.01
N VAL A 206 -0.50 -35.04 4.47
CA VAL A 206 0.39 -35.99 5.18
C VAL A 206 -0.26 -36.50 6.48
N PHE A 207 -0.89 -35.59 7.21
CA PHE A 207 -1.60 -35.93 8.44
C PHE A 207 -2.78 -36.87 8.19
N VAL A 208 -3.64 -36.55 7.20
CA VAL A 208 -4.78 -37.39 6.77
C VAL A 208 -4.32 -38.78 6.32
N ARG A 209 -3.16 -38.85 5.60
CA ARG A 209 -2.59 -40.14 5.14
C ARG A 209 -2.04 -40.98 6.28
N LYS A 210 -1.49 -40.35 7.33
CA LYS A 210 -0.92 -41.02 8.50
C LYS A 210 -1.96 -41.37 9.57
N ASP A 211 -3.17 -40.85 9.45
CA ASP A 211 -4.23 -41.10 10.41
C ASP A 211 -4.83 -42.47 10.23
N LYS A 212 -4.43 -43.42 11.10
CA LYS A 212 -4.92 -44.80 11.09
C LYS A 212 -6.26 -44.98 11.84
N GLU A 213 -6.69 -43.95 12.60
CA GLU A 213 -7.90 -44.04 13.41
C GLU A 213 -9.15 -43.55 12.69
N TYR A 214 -9.02 -42.69 11.70
CA TYR A 214 -10.11 -42.22 10.87
C TYR A 214 -9.84 -42.57 9.42
N GLN A 215 -10.73 -43.40 8.84
CA GLN A 215 -10.66 -43.75 7.42
C GLN A 215 -11.34 -42.63 6.59
N TYR A 216 -10.56 -41.72 6.07
CA TYR A 216 -11.05 -40.72 5.13
C TYR A 216 -11.50 -41.37 3.83
N SER A 217 -12.76 -41.18 3.45
CA SER A 217 -13.29 -41.64 2.18
C SER A 217 -12.58 -40.96 1.01
N LYS A 218 -12.69 -41.54 -0.20
CA LYS A 218 -12.18 -40.88 -1.41
C LYS A 218 -12.83 -39.51 -1.60
N LEU A 219 -14.12 -39.38 -1.27
CA LEU A 219 -14.87 -38.13 -1.38
C LEU A 219 -14.33 -37.04 -0.40
N ASP A 220 -13.95 -37.41 0.81
CA ASP A 220 -13.33 -36.49 1.77
C ASP A 220 -12.02 -35.93 1.26
N LYS A 221 -11.17 -36.76 0.64
CA LYS A 221 -9.88 -36.33 0.08
C LYS A 221 -10.05 -35.42 -1.12
N VAL A 222 -10.97 -35.78 -2.01
CA VAL A 222 -11.33 -34.94 -3.16
C VAL A 222 -11.93 -33.60 -2.69
N GLY A 223 -12.81 -33.63 -1.68
CA GLY A 223 -13.40 -32.43 -1.10
C GLY A 223 -12.37 -31.49 -0.50
N ILE A 224 -11.32 -32.00 0.17
CA ILE A 224 -10.23 -31.18 0.71
C ILE A 224 -9.46 -30.48 -0.42
N ILE A 225 -9.10 -31.23 -1.47
CA ILE A 225 -8.38 -30.68 -2.63
C ILE A 225 -9.25 -29.66 -3.36
N PHE A 226 -10.53 -30.00 -3.60
CA PHE A 226 -11.46 -29.10 -4.28
C PHE A 226 -11.66 -27.79 -3.53
N ASN A 227 -11.85 -27.85 -2.21
CA ASN A 227 -12.01 -26.65 -1.40
C ASN A 227 -10.74 -25.76 -1.41
N PHE A 228 -9.57 -26.38 -1.36
CA PHE A 228 -8.30 -25.69 -1.49
C PHE A 228 -8.19 -24.95 -2.84
N LEU A 229 -8.46 -25.65 -3.94
CA LEU A 229 -8.44 -25.04 -5.28
C LEU A 229 -9.49 -23.94 -5.42
N THR A 230 -10.66 -24.10 -4.82
CA THR A 230 -11.71 -23.08 -4.82
C THR A 230 -11.26 -21.82 -4.08
N GLY A 231 -10.66 -21.97 -2.90
CA GLY A 231 -10.19 -20.83 -2.12
C GLY A 231 -9.03 -20.07 -2.75
N ILE A 232 -8.11 -20.76 -3.45
CA ILE A 232 -6.89 -20.15 -4.00
C ILE A 232 -7.05 -19.69 -5.46
N ILE A 233 -7.83 -20.38 -6.26
CA ILE A 233 -7.91 -20.12 -7.70
C ILE A 233 -9.28 -19.55 -8.07
N VAL A 234 -10.35 -20.22 -7.66
CA VAL A 234 -11.70 -19.89 -8.16
C VAL A 234 -12.18 -18.56 -7.59
N VAL A 235 -12.00 -18.34 -6.29
CA VAL A 235 -12.45 -17.11 -5.64
C VAL A 235 -11.67 -15.89 -6.12
N PRO A 236 -10.31 -15.88 -6.15
CA PRO A 236 -9.56 -14.77 -6.72
C PRO A 236 -9.89 -14.52 -8.19
N ALA A 237 -10.07 -15.58 -9.00
CA ALA A 237 -10.43 -15.43 -10.41
C ALA A 237 -11.83 -14.82 -10.58
N LEU A 238 -12.81 -15.22 -9.77
CA LEU A 238 -14.16 -14.65 -9.79
C LEU A 238 -14.16 -13.20 -9.34
N SER A 239 -13.39 -12.85 -8.30
CA SER A 239 -13.25 -11.45 -7.86
C SER A 239 -12.64 -10.59 -8.95
N PHE A 240 -11.58 -11.05 -9.61
CA PHE A 240 -11.00 -10.35 -10.75
C PHE A 240 -11.98 -10.17 -11.90
N ILE A 241 -12.78 -11.19 -12.21
CA ILE A 241 -13.83 -11.10 -13.22
C ILE A 241 -14.91 -10.08 -12.82
N CYS A 242 -15.36 -10.07 -11.56
CA CYS A 242 -16.33 -9.11 -11.08
C CYS A 242 -15.80 -7.65 -11.19
N MET A 243 -14.52 -7.43 -10.88
CA MET A 243 -13.87 -6.14 -11.08
C MET A 243 -13.80 -5.72 -12.55
N MET A 244 -13.45 -6.65 -13.45
CA MET A 244 -13.36 -6.40 -14.90
C MET A 244 -14.69 -6.00 -15.52
N PHE A 245 -15.81 -6.49 -14.99
CA PHE A 245 -17.16 -6.20 -15.50
C PHE A 245 -17.86 -5.06 -14.76
N GLY A 246 -17.16 -4.34 -13.86
CA GLY A 246 -17.74 -3.20 -13.13
C GLY A 246 -18.90 -3.59 -12.19
N ILE A 247 -19.01 -4.88 -11.83
CA ILE A 247 -20.06 -5.37 -10.92
C ILE A 247 -19.84 -4.85 -9.50
N VAL A 248 -18.64 -4.26 -9.25
CA VAL A 248 -18.14 -3.91 -7.92
C VAL A 248 -17.45 -2.54 -7.97
N GLU A 249 -18.16 -1.50 -8.34
CA GLU A 249 -17.58 -0.14 -8.38
C GLU A 249 -17.58 0.58 -7.03
N SER A 250 -18.53 0.27 -6.14
CA SER A 250 -18.75 1.08 -4.93
C SER A 250 -17.98 0.60 -3.68
N HIS A 251 -17.51 -0.65 -3.63
CA HIS A 251 -16.89 -1.24 -2.44
C HIS A 251 -15.63 -2.07 -2.75
N VAL A 252 -14.83 -1.64 -3.75
CA VAL A 252 -13.62 -2.34 -4.20
C VAL A 252 -12.68 -2.67 -3.03
N GLU A 253 -12.52 -1.75 -2.08
CA GLU A 253 -11.64 -1.96 -0.93
C GLU A 253 -12.14 -3.05 0.02
N LEU A 254 -13.43 -3.06 0.33
CA LEU A 254 -14.04 -4.08 1.20
C LEU A 254 -13.99 -5.47 0.55
N ILE A 255 -14.27 -5.56 -0.75
CA ILE A 255 -14.23 -6.83 -1.50
C ILE A 255 -12.80 -7.34 -1.62
N ASN A 256 -11.83 -6.47 -1.87
CA ASN A 256 -10.43 -6.84 -1.87
C ASN A 256 -10.03 -7.40 -0.50
N GLN A 257 -10.30 -6.70 0.60
CA GLN A 257 -10.00 -7.17 1.95
C GLN A 257 -10.62 -8.56 2.25
N ILE A 258 -11.85 -8.78 1.82
CA ILE A 258 -12.55 -10.04 2.05
C ILE A 258 -12.03 -11.15 1.15
N THR A 259 -11.81 -10.85 -0.13
CA THR A 259 -11.25 -11.82 -1.10
C THR A 259 -9.89 -12.32 -0.64
N TYR A 260 -9.05 -11.44 -0.11
CA TYR A 260 -7.76 -11.81 0.48
C TYR A 260 -7.89 -12.63 1.77
N ASN A 261 -8.98 -12.47 2.53
CA ASN A 261 -9.22 -13.26 3.74
C ASN A 261 -9.89 -14.62 3.49
N ILE A 262 -10.52 -14.86 2.34
CA ILE A 262 -11.17 -16.14 2.03
C ILE A 262 -10.20 -17.32 2.07
N PRO A 263 -8.98 -17.25 1.54
CA PRO A 263 -8.00 -18.31 1.71
C PRO A 263 -7.78 -18.69 3.18
N SER A 264 -7.68 -17.72 4.06
CA SER A 264 -7.48 -17.92 5.52
C SER A 264 -8.67 -18.63 6.17
N ILE A 265 -9.88 -18.19 5.83
CA ILE A 265 -11.11 -18.77 6.30
C ILE A 265 -11.23 -20.22 5.78
N THR A 266 -10.82 -20.47 4.54
CA THR A 266 -10.80 -21.80 3.96
C THR A 266 -9.86 -22.74 4.72
N ILE A 267 -8.67 -22.28 5.12
CA ILE A 267 -7.75 -23.07 5.96
C ILE A 267 -8.39 -23.35 7.32
N LEU A 268 -8.94 -22.35 7.98
CA LEU A 268 -9.58 -22.51 9.26
C LEU A 268 -10.72 -23.52 9.18
N CYS A 269 -11.55 -23.47 8.15
CA CYS A 269 -12.62 -24.41 7.88
C CYS A 269 -12.09 -25.83 7.65
N LEU A 270 -10.99 -25.99 6.90
CA LEU A 270 -10.33 -27.28 6.71
C LEU A 270 -9.82 -27.86 8.03
N ALA A 271 -9.14 -27.05 8.84
CA ALA A 271 -8.62 -27.49 10.14
C ALA A 271 -9.74 -27.89 11.10
N LEU A 272 -10.80 -27.08 11.18
CA LEU A 272 -11.99 -27.39 11.98
C LEU A 272 -12.67 -28.69 11.46
N SER A 273 -12.77 -28.90 10.16
CA SER A 273 -13.34 -30.11 9.57
C SER A 273 -12.61 -31.37 10.03
N VAL A 274 -11.27 -31.33 10.12
CA VAL A 274 -10.46 -32.43 10.63
C VAL A 274 -10.74 -32.70 12.11
N VAL A 275 -10.85 -31.65 12.93
CA VAL A 275 -11.16 -31.79 14.36
C VAL A 275 -12.55 -32.41 14.57
N PHE A 276 -13.56 -31.93 13.84
CA PHE A 276 -14.93 -32.44 13.95
C PHE A 276 -15.03 -33.92 13.54
N ARG A 277 -14.40 -34.30 12.43
CA ARG A 277 -14.37 -35.71 11.97
C ARG A 277 -13.71 -36.62 13.01
N ARG A 278 -12.62 -36.16 13.64
CA ARG A 278 -11.95 -36.92 14.71
C ARG A 278 -12.78 -37.08 15.98
N LYS A 279 -13.65 -36.13 16.26
CA LYS A 279 -14.63 -36.22 17.35
C LYS A 279 -15.83 -37.12 17.01
N GLY A 280 -15.88 -37.70 15.81
CA GLY A 280 -16.97 -38.53 15.35
C GLY A 280 -18.09 -37.80 14.60
N TYR A 281 -17.95 -36.51 14.43
CA TYR A 281 -18.93 -35.68 13.68
C TYR A 281 -18.58 -35.62 12.20
N SER A 282 -18.71 -36.73 11.48
CA SER A 282 -18.28 -36.83 10.08
C SER A 282 -19.07 -35.92 9.15
N LYS A 283 -20.42 -35.83 9.30
CA LYS A 283 -21.26 -34.96 8.47
C LYS A 283 -20.98 -33.47 8.69
N PRO A 284 -21.03 -32.93 9.93
CA PRO A 284 -20.64 -31.54 10.15
C PRO A 284 -19.21 -31.25 9.68
N GLY A 285 -18.25 -32.13 9.91
CA GLY A 285 -16.88 -31.97 9.42
C GLY A 285 -16.78 -31.91 7.89
N PHE A 286 -17.62 -32.64 7.17
CA PHE A 286 -17.69 -32.56 5.71
C PHE A 286 -18.21 -31.19 5.24
N PHE A 287 -19.27 -30.67 5.83
CA PHE A 287 -19.85 -29.38 5.43
C PHE A 287 -18.96 -28.19 5.84
N ILE A 288 -18.37 -28.21 7.02
CA ILE A 288 -17.50 -27.12 7.49
C ILE A 288 -16.31 -26.87 6.56
N GLN A 289 -15.77 -27.89 5.87
CA GLN A 289 -14.66 -27.71 4.94
C GLN A 289 -14.98 -26.76 3.78
N PHE A 290 -16.24 -26.57 3.45
CA PHE A 290 -16.69 -25.70 2.35
C PHE A 290 -17.07 -24.27 2.83
N GLY A 291 -16.84 -23.94 4.11
CA GLY A 291 -17.32 -22.69 4.72
C GLY A 291 -16.86 -21.41 4.01
N GLY A 292 -15.73 -21.44 3.29
CA GLY A 292 -15.26 -20.31 2.49
C GLY A 292 -16.18 -19.92 1.33
N ILE A 293 -16.82 -20.89 0.69
CA ILE A 293 -17.72 -20.67 -0.47
C ILE A 293 -19.02 -19.95 -0.05
N PRO A 294 -19.79 -20.43 0.94
CA PRO A 294 -20.99 -19.73 1.40
C PRO A 294 -20.69 -18.31 1.89
N LEU A 295 -19.55 -18.09 2.53
CA LEU A 295 -19.16 -16.77 2.99
C LEU A 295 -18.93 -15.82 1.81
N PHE A 296 -18.21 -16.27 0.79
CA PHE A 296 -17.99 -15.48 -0.43
C PHE A 296 -19.30 -15.11 -1.13
N ILE A 297 -20.22 -16.08 -1.29
CA ILE A 297 -21.54 -15.83 -1.88
C ILE A 297 -22.33 -14.82 -1.03
N LEU A 298 -22.29 -14.95 0.30
CA LEU A 298 -22.97 -14.00 1.20
C LEU A 298 -22.44 -12.57 1.02
N ILE A 299 -21.13 -12.42 0.85
CA ILE A 299 -20.50 -11.13 0.66
C ILE A 299 -20.93 -10.50 -0.67
N LEU A 300 -20.90 -11.28 -1.77
CA LEU A 300 -21.39 -10.79 -3.06
C LEU A 300 -22.87 -10.35 -2.99
N ILE A 301 -23.72 -11.09 -2.26
CA ILE A 301 -25.11 -10.70 -2.08
C ILE A 301 -25.23 -9.40 -1.27
N LEU A 302 -24.48 -9.25 -0.20
CA LEU A 302 -24.50 -8.04 0.62
C LEU A 302 -23.99 -6.81 -0.15
N ASP A 303 -22.99 -6.99 -0.99
CA ASP A 303 -22.47 -5.92 -1.84
C ASP A 303 -23.45 -5.49 -2.94
N THR A 304 -24.19 -6.44 -3.50
CA THR A 304 -25.22 -6.11 -4.50
C THR A 304 -26.50 -5.49 -3.91
N LEU A 305 -26.67 -5.54 -2.59
CA LEU A 305 -27.84 -4.96 -1.88
C LEU A 305 -27.49 -3.62 -1.20
N ALA A 306 -26.23 -3.24 -1.12
CA ALA A 306 -25.75 -1.97 -0.54
C ALA A 306 -25.59 -0.89 -1.60
#